data_ae4159e9c68e835913bf5affc2e5036b
#
_entry.id   ae4159e9c68e835913bf5affc2e5036b
#
_cell.length_a   1.000
_cell.length_b   1.000
_cell.length_c   1.000
_cell.angle_alpha   90.00
_cell.angle_beta   90.00
_cell.angle_gamma   90.00
#
_symmetry.space_group_name_H-M   'P 1'
#
loop_
_entity.id
_entity.type
_entity.pdbx_description
1 polymer ?
#
loop_
_entity_poly.entity_id
_entity_poly.type
_entity_poly.pdbx_seq_one_letter_code
_entity_poly.pdbx_strand_id
1 'polypeptide(L)'
;MKRLSGRWLAGLIFAGAATSTLAPARADVVVHIDKYSQRMDVSIDGYTRYSWPVSTGRSGYGTPSGVFRPQMMARRWFSRKYYNSPMPHSIFFYHGFAIHGTTELSRLGGPASHGCVRHAMD
;
A
#
# COMPACT_ATOMS: atom_id res chain seq x y z
N MET A 1 -44.72 -61.08 26.94
CA MET A 1 -43.46 -60.37 27.28
C MET A 1 -42.92 -59.70 26.06
N LYS A 2 -43.13 -58.42 25.91
CA LYS A 2 -42.53 -57.65 24.84
C LYS A 2 -41.24 -57.03 25.34
N ARG A 3 -40.12 -57.44 24.83
CA ARG A 3 -38.86 -56.81 25.09
C ARG A 3 -38.76 -55.52 24.23
N LEU A 4 -38.82 -54.40 24.89
CA LEU A 4 -38.45 -53.14 24.31
C LEU A 4 -36.91 -53.08 24.19
N SER A 5 -36.38 -53.39 23.04
CA SER A 5 -34.98 -53.13 22.74
C SER A 5 -34.84 -51.61 22.47
N GLY A 6 -34.51 -50.88 23.50
CA GLY A 6 -34.13 -49.49 23.35
C GLY A 6 -32.85 -49.41 22.49
N ARG A 7 -33.01 -49.06 21.25
CA ARG A 7 -31.83 -48.68 20.43
C ARG A 7 -31.45 -47.30 20.88
N TRP A 8 -30.41 -47.25 21.69
CA TRP A 8 -29.70 -45.99 21.96
C TRP A 8 -28.96 -45.62 20.69
N LEU A 9 -29.51 -44.67 19.94
CA LEU A 9 -28.76 -43.95 18.93
C LEU A 9 -27.82 -43.02 19.70
N ALA A 10 -26.57 -43.48 19.89
CA ALA A 10 -25.51 -42.59 20.28
C ALA A 10 -25.29 -41.63 19.10
N GLY A 11 -25.91 -40.47 19.19
CA GLY A 11 -25.61 -39.39 18.26
C GLY A 11 -24.15 -39.01 18.46
N LEU A 12 -23.29 -39.40 17.53
CA LEU A 12 -21.97 -38.84 17.42
C LEU A 12 -22.15 -37.37 17.06
N ILE A 13 -22.10 -36.51 18.08
CA ILE A 13 -21.90 -35.10 17.86
C ILE A 13 -20.46 -34.96 17.43
N PHE A 14 -20.21 -34.91 16.13
CA PHE A 14 -19.01 -34.34 15.60
C PHE A 14 -19.06 -32.85 15.94
N ALA A 15 -18.49 -32.47 17.09
CA ALA A 15 -18.00 -31.15 17.26
C ALA A 15 -16.88 -30.99 16.25
N GLY A 16 -17.22 -30.67 15.01
CA GLY A 16 -16.25 -30.26 14.05
C GLY A 16 -15.55 -29.08 14.64
N ALA A 17 -14.31 -29.26 15.14
CA ALA A 17 -13.44 -28.14 15.34
C ALA A 17 -13.32 -27.48 13.97
N ALA A 18 -14.11 -26.41 13.76
CA ALA A 18 -13.89 -25.53 12.65
C ALA A 18 -12.50 -24.97 12.84
N THR A 19 -11.49 -25.58 12.23
CA THR A 19 -10.22 -24.96 12.05
C THR A 19 -10.48 -23.79 11.12
N SER A 20 -10.89 -22.66 11.71
CA SER A 20 -10.85 -21.39 11.02
C SER A 20 -9.38 -21.15 10.74
N THR A 21 -8.94 -21.44 9.52
CA THR A 21 -7.70 -20.90 9.01
C THR A 21 -7.89 -19.39 9.02
N LEU A 22 -7.37 -18.74 10.06
CA LEU A 22 -7.23 -17.30 10.07
C LEU A 22 -6.32 -16.95 8.88
N ALA A 23 -6.94 -16.48 7.79
CA ALA A 23 -6.17 -15.83 6.77
C ALA A 23 -5.36 -14.72 7.46
N PRO A 24 -4.04 -14.58 7.16
CA PRO A 24 -3.26 -13.50 7.73
C PRO A 24 -4.03 -12.20 7.49
N ALA A 25 -4.27 -11.44 8.58
CA ALA A 25 -4.93 -10.16 8.52
C ALA A 25 -4.12 -9.27 7.56
N ARG A 26 -4.69 -8.95 6.40
CA ARG A 26 -4.11 -8.01 5.44
C ARG A 26 -4.76 -6.67 5.67
N ALA A 27 -3.95 -5.69 6.05
CA ALA A 27 -4.39 -4.32 6.02
C ALA A 27 -4.60 -3.90 4.56
N ASP A 28 -5.75 -3.28 4.28
CA ASP A 28 -6.03 -2.69 2.99
C ASP A 28 -5.47 -1.26 2.99
N VAL A 29 -4.30 -1.09 2.37
CA VAL A 29 -3.61 0.20 2.30
C VAL A 29 -3.88 0.84 0.95
N VAL A 30 -4.48 2.03 0.98
CA VAL A 30 -4.72 2.84 -0.20
C VAL A 30 -3.95 4.16 -0.08
N VAL A 31 -3.14 4.44 -1.08
CA VAL A 31 -2.41 5.70 -1.20
C VAL A 31 -3.09 6.54 -2.27
N HIS A 32 -3.64 7.67 -1.88
CA HIS A 32 -4.26 8.63 -2.78
C HIS A 32 -3.36 9.86 -2.93
N ILE A 33 -2.92 10.13 -4.15
CA ILE A 33 -2.07 11.27 -4.48
C ILE A 33 -2.86 12.25 -5.32
N ASP A 34 -3.04 13.45 -4.80
CA ASP A 34 -3.66 14.57 -5.51
C ASP A 34 -2.56 15.47 -6.07
N LYS A 35 -2.40 15.43 -7.39
CA LYS A 35 -1.38 16.24 -8.08
C LYS A 35 -1.70 17.74 -8.07
N TYR A 36 -2.95 18.09 -7.93
CA TYR A 36 -3.35 19.49 -7.86
C TYR A 36 -2.99 20.12 -6.52
N SER A 37 -3.36 19.47 -5.43
CA SER A 37 -3.03 19.95 -4.08
C SER A 37 -1.63 19.56 -3.61
N GLN A 38 -0.94 18.67 -4.34
CA GLN A 38 0.38 18.15 -3.97
C GLN A 38 0.37 17.53 -2.56
N ARG A 39 -0.62 16.68 -2.36
CA ARG A 39 -0.80 15.94 -1.10
C ARG A 39 -0.98 14.45 -1.35
N MET A 40 -0.56 13.68 -0.37
CA MET A 40 -0.72 12.25 -0.34
C MET A 40 -1.44 11.84 0.94
N ASP A 41 -2.56 11.17 0.78
CA ASP A 41 -3.31 10.58 1.89
C ASP A 41 -3.11 9.07 1.88
N VAL A 42 -2.80 8.51 3.04
CA VAL A 42 -2.66 7.07 3.23
C VAL A 42 -3.81 6.59 4.10
N SER A 43 -4.65 5.75 3.53
CA SER A 43 -5.75 5.10 4.24
C SER A 43 -5.38 3.66 4.57
N ILE A 44 -5.76 3.22 5.76
CA ILE A 44 -5.63 1.84 6.22
C ILE A 44 -7.02 1.36 6.63
N ASP A 45 -7.49 0.30 6.00
CA ASP A 45 -8.83 -0.27 6.23
C ASP A 45 -9.96 0.78 6.13
N GLY A 46 -9.85 1.67 5.15
CA GLY A 46 -10.85 2.70 4.86
C GLY A 46 -10.73 3.99 5.68
N TYR A 47 -9.78 4.07 6.60
CA TYR A 47 -9.55 5.26 7.43
C TYR A 47 -8.26 5.95 7.03
N THR A 48 -8.32 7.26 6.78
CA THR A 48 -7.12 8.07 6.54
C THR A 48 -6.28 8.15 7.80
N ARG A 49 -5.06 7.64 7.73
CA ARG A 49 -4.10 7.61 8.84
C ARG A 49 -3.02 8.67 8.72
N TYR A 50 -2.65 8.99 7.48
CA TYR A 50 -1.57 9.94 7.20
C TYR A 50 -1.98 10.85 6.06
N SER A 51 -1.56 12.09 6.15
CA SER A 51 -1.73 13.08 5.09
C SER A 51 -0.47 13.95 5.04
N TRP A 52 0.26 13.86 3.94
CA TRP A 52 1.56 14.51 3.80
C TRP A 52 1.63 15.37 2.54
N PRO A 53 2.38 16.47 2.59
CA PRO A 53 2.77 17.16 1.37
C PRO A 53 3.70 16.28 0.54
N VAL A 54 3.54 16.34 -0.77
CA VAL A 54 4.40 15.63 -1.72
C VAL A 54 4.88 16.58 -2.80
N SER A 55 5.81 16.09 -3.61
CA SER A 55 6.23 16.73 -4.83
C SER A 55 6.09 15.74 -5.98
N THR A 56 5.24 16.04 -6.94
CA THR A 56 5.09 15.26 -8.16
C THR A 56 5.91 15.85 -9.30
N GLY A 57 5.78 15.31 -10.51
CA GLY A 57 6.51 15.78 -11.68
C GLY A 57 6.25 17.23 -12.02
N ARG A 58 7.33 17.98 -12.24
CA ARG A 58 7.25 19.35 -12.75
C ARG A 58 6.77 19.34 -14.21
N SER A 59 6.47 20.52 -14.74
CA SER A 59 6.07 20.69 -16.14
C SER A 59 7.04 20.00 -17.10
N GLY A 60 6.52 19.22 -18.03
CA GLY A 60 7.30 18.40 -18.95
C GLY A 60 7.72 17.03 -18.40
N TYR A 61 7.47 16.75 -17.11
CA TYR A 61 7.80 15.48 -16.44
C TYR A 61 6.60 14.95 -15.65
N GLY A 62 5.44 14.95 -16.27
CA GLY A 62 4.19 14.62 -15.60
C GLY A 62 4.18 13.24 -14.94
N THR A 63 3.74 13.19 -13.70
CA THR A 63 3.42 11.95 -13.02
C THR A 63 2.18 11.32 -13.64
N PRO A 64 2.20 10.03 -14.02
CA PRO A 64 1.02 9.40 -14.60
C PRO A 64 -0.14 9.37 -13.62
N SER A 65 -1.35 9.65 -14.15
CA SER A 65 -2.60 9.53 -13.40
C SER A 65 -3.23 8.18 -13.68
N GLY A 66 -3.90 7.63 -12.69
CA GLY A 66 -4.60 6.35 -12.81
C GLY A 66 -4.61 5.59 -11.49
N VAL A 67 -5.01 4.34 -11.55
CA VAL A 67 -5.00 3.43 -10.42
C VAL A 67 -3.94 2.37 -10.68
N PHE A 68 -3.03 2.22 -9.75
CA PHE A 68 -1.86 1.36 -9.87
C PHE A 68 -1.73 0.46 -8.65
N ARG A 69 -0.98 -0.62 -8.82
CA ARG A 69 -0.54 -1.48 -7.72
C ARG A 69 0.97 -1.42 -7.58
N PRO A 70 1.52 -1.57 -6.36
CA PRO A 70 2.95 -1.68 -6.19
C PRO A 70 3.51 -2.84 -7.02
N GLN A 71 4.56 -2.57 -7.78
CA GLN A 71 5.24 -3.55 -8.62
C GLN A 71 6.54 -4.04 -7.97
N MET A 72 7.27 -3.13 -7.31
CA MET A 72 8.52 -3.42 -6.63
C MET A 72 8.74 -2.41 -5.51
N MET A 73 9.35 -2.85 -4.43
CA MET A 73 9.75 -1.99 -3.32
C MET A 73 11.22 -2.16 -3.01
N ALA A 74 11.90 -1.05 -2.71
CA ALA A 74 13.31 -1.06 -2.34
C ALA A 74 13.59 -0.01 -1.27
N ARG A 75 14.26 -0.41 -0.18
CA ARG A 75 14.68 0.54 0.87
C ARG A 75 15.74 1.51 0.37
N ARG A 76 16.63 1.03 -0.47
CA ARG A 76 17.69 1.81 -1.10
C ARG A 76 17.58 1.66 -2.60
N TRP A 77 17.49 2.79 -3.27
CA TRP A 77 17.50 2.84 -4.72
C TRP A 77 18.14 4.13 -5.18
N PHE A 78 18.80 4.07 -6.32
CA PHE A 78 19.39 5.24 -6.98
C PHE A 78 18.93 5.28 -8.42
N SER A 79 18.47 6.44 -8.86
CA SER A 79 17.98 6.61 -10.22
C SER A 79 19.12 6.45 -11.22
N ARG A 80 19.04 5.47 -12.09
CA ARG A 80 20.01 5.32 -13.19
C ARG A 80 19.80 6.35 -14.29
N LYS A 81 18.60 6.88 -14.38
CA LYS A 81 18.21 7.83 -15.42
C LYS A 81 18.57 9.28 -15.05
N TYR A 82 18.51 9.63 -13.77
CA TYR A 82 18.66 10.99 -13.29
C TYR A 82 19.79 11.10 -12.26
N TYR A 83 21.04 11.20 -12.75
CA TYR A 83 22.21 11.57 -11.96
C TYR A 83 22.47 10.70 -10.73
N ASN A 84 22.08 9.45 -10.76
CA ASN A 84 22.21 8.54 -9.62
C ASN A 84 21.59 9.11 -8.33
N SER A 85 20.51 9.89 -8.47
CA SER A 85 19.82 10.52 -7.35
C SER A 85 19.25 9.47 -6.40
N PRO A 86 19.37 9.66 -5.07
CA PRO A 86 18.83 8.72 -4.11
C PRO A 86 17.30 8.73 -4.12
N MET A 87 16.73 7.55 -4.05
CA MET A 87 15.29 7.31 -3.99
C MET A 87 15.02 6.34 -2.82
N PRO A 88 15.21 6.77 -1.57
CA PRO A 88 15.03 5.88 -0.43
C PRO A 88 13.56 5.48 -0.25
N HIS A 89 13.35 4.26 0.23
CA HIS A 89 12.02 3.70 0.46
C HIS A 89 11.11 3.77 -0.77
N SER A 90 11.65 3.38 -1.92
CA SER A 90 10.92 3.42 -3.19
C SER A 90 9.82 2.38 -3.26
N ILE A 91 8.65 2.81 -3.72
CA ILE A 91 7.53 1.96 -4.13
C ILE A 91 7.25 2.26 -5.60
N PHE A 92 7.72 1.38 -6.47
CA PHE A 92 7.48 1.51 -7.92
C PHE A 92 6.07 1.08 -8.26
N PHE A 93 5.34 1.89 -8.98
CA PHE A 93 3.92 1.63 -9.30
C PHE A 93 3.63 1.60 -10.80
N TYR A 94 4.48 2.21 -11.63
CA TYR A 94 4.29 2.22 -13.08
C TYR A 94 5.63 2.47 -13.77
N HIS A 95 6.13 1.50 -14.53
CA HIS A 95 7.45 1.58 -15.16
C HIS A 95 8.53 2.06 -14.16
N GLY A 96 9.25 3.13 -14.47
CA GLY A 96 10.24 3.72 -13.58
C GLY A 96 9.69 4.75 -12.59
N PHE A 97 8.37 4.93 -12.53
CA PHE A 97 7.74 5.86 -11.59
C PHE A 97 7.57 5.25 -10.22
N ALA A 98 7.98 5.96 -9.19
CA ALA A 98 7.93 5.51 -7.81
C ALA A 98 7.48 6.61 -6.86
N ILE A 99 6.94 6.19 -5.73
CA ILE A 99 6.82 7.00 -4.52
C ILE A 99 8.10 6.76 -3.72
N HIS A 100 8.78 7.80 -3.29
CA HIS A 100 10.00 7.65 -2.48
C HIS A 100 10.24 8.83 -1.54
N GLY A 101 11.11 8.62 -0.57
CA GLY A 101 11.52 9.67 0.35
C GLY A 101 12.48 10.68 -0.26
N THR A 102 12.52 11.87 0.32
CA THR A 102 13.46 12.93 -0.02
C THR A 102 13.94 13.67 1.21
N THR A 103 15.15 14.19 1.15
CA THR A 103 15.68 15.16 2.13
C THR A 103 15.48 16.60 1.69
N GLU A 104 15.05 16.84 0.46
CA GLU A 104 14.76 18.18 -0.08
C GLU A 104 13.37 18.66 0.33
N LEU A 105 13.18 18.94 1.63
CA LEU A 105 11.87 19.23 2.21
C LEU A 105 11.27 20.54 1.70
N SER A 106 12.10 21.51 1.31
CA SER A 106 11.66 22.81 0.79
C SER A 106 10.89 22.71 -0.54
N ARG A 107 11.03 21.61 -1.27
CA ARG A 107 10.33 21.39 -2.53
C ARG A 107 9.00 20.69 -2.39
N LEU A 108 8.68 20.15 -1.23
CA LEU A 108 7.40 19.50 -0.97
C LEU A 108 6.26 20.53 -0.98
N GLY A 109 5.13 20.13 -1.51
CA GLY A 109 3.96 20.98 -1.69
C GLY A 109 3.83 21.60 -3.07
N GLY A 110 4.81 21.37 -3.95
CA GLY A 110 4.79 21.81 -5.33
C GLY A 110 5.46 20.84 -6.28
N PRO A 111 5.12 20.88 -7.59
CA PRO A 111 5.72 19.99 -8.58
C PRO A 111 7.21 20.34 -8.78
N ALA A 112 8.09 19.38 -8.54
CA ALA A 112 9.54 19.61 -8.64
C ALA A 112 10.32 18.39 -9.15
N SER A 113 9.70 17.22 -9.22
CA SER A 113 10.38 15.98 -9.60
C SER A 113 10.44 15.78 -11.12
N HIS A 114 11.11 14.72 -11.54
CA HIS A 114 11.08 14.22 -12.91
C HIS A 114 9.96 13.18 -13.16
N GLY A 115 8.93 13.16 -12.31
CA GLY A 115 7.77 12.28 -12.43
C GLY A 115 7.50 11.40 -11.22
N CYS A 116 8.50 11.08 -10.41
CA CYS A 116 8.29 10.38 -9.14
C CYS A 116 7.55 11.24 -8.13
N VAL A 117 6.92 10.59 -7.16
CA VAL A 117 6.24 11.25 -6.06
C VAL A 117 7.17 11.24 -4.85
N ARG A 118 7.62 12.41 -4.43
CA ARG A 118 8.53 12.58 -3.29
C ARG A 118 7.77 12.96 -2.03
N HIS A 119 8.17 12.41 -0.90
CA HIS A 119 7.63 12.75 0.42
C HIS A 119 8.75 12.85 1.45
N ALA A 120 8.46 13.45 2.61
CA ALA A 120 9.41 13.47 3.72
C ALA A 120 9.71 12.04 4.20
N MET A 121 10.92 11.82 4.70
CA MET A 121 11.34 10.49 5.13
C MET A 121 10.82 10.08 6.50
N ASP A 122 10.36 11.02 7.28
CA ASP A 122 9.90 10.82 8.67
C ASP A 122 8.43 10.43 8.75
#